data_9cdd5fcaabb7816d042913997cb50628
#
_entry.id   9cdd5fcaabb7816d042913997cb50628
#
_cell.length_a   1.000
_cell.length_b   1.000
_cell.length_c   1.000
_cell.angle_alpha   90.00
_cell.angle_beta   90.00
_cell.angle_gamma   90.00
#
_symmetry.space_group_name_H-M   'P 1'
#
loop_
_entity.id
_entity.type
_entity.pdbx_description
1 polymer ?
#
loop_
_entity_poly.entity_id
_entity_poly.type
_entity_poly.pdbx_seq_one_letter_code
_entity_poly.pdbx_strand_id
1 'polypeptide(L)'
;MPIGVDIFSGAGGLSLGAEMAGVQIRFAVEKDKSAAETYSYNHPNTLMLQDDIHNIKPNDYIGDRNAPLIVFGGPPCQGFSLSNTKTRNKQNPNNTLFEEFVRFVSDLKPDWFVFENVEGFLRFEKGETRDIVKQCFEDLGYTVNDTILIASDYGVPQHRNRYFMVGSANGIEFEFPEKKNVMYSVEDAIGDLPVLKNGQMEDVMSYRKPLAKAGEYARLMRQGSRKATQNYVSRNADYVLERYKYIAQGQNWRAIPPELMGNYANRNNCHSGIYKRLVANKPSVVISNYR
;
A
#
# COMPACT_ATOMS: atom_id res chain seq x y z
N MET A 1 9.26 -8.67 -22.88
CA MET A 1 8.83 -7.92 -21.69
C MET A 1 9.42 -8.63 -20.47
N PRO A 2 9.91 -7.92 -19.46
CA PRO A 2 10.35 -8.55 -18.21
C PRO A 2 9.22 -9.37 -17.57
N ILE A 3 9.60 -10.43 -16.85
CA ILE A 3 8.67 -11.30 -16.14
C ILE A 3 8.66 -10.88 -14.67
N GLY A 4 7.48 -10.73 -14.06
CA GLY A 4 7.30 -10.42 -12.66
C GLY A 4 6.75 -11.60 -11.85
N VAL A 5 7.15 -11.69 -10.60
CA VAL A 5 6.54 -12.54 -9.56
C VAL A 5 6.23 -11.65 -8.36
N ASP A 6 4.95 -11.60 -7.97
CA ASP A 6 4.49 -10.79 -6.84
C ASP A 6 4.17 -11.68 -5.65
N ILE A 7 4.93 -11.54 -4.57
CA ILE A 7 4.71 -12.32 -3.34
C ILE A 7 4.23 -11.41 -2.21
N PHE A 8 3.29 -11.91 -1.41
CA PHE A 8 2.53 -11.10 -0.45
C PHE A 8 1.74 -9.99 -1.17
N SER A 9 1.12 -10.35 -2.30
CA SER A 9 0.62 -9.42 -3.30
C SER A 9 -0.56 -8.56 -2.84
N GLY A 10 -1.27 -8.97 -1.77
CA GLY A 10 -2.49 -8.30 -1.35
C GLY A 10 -3.51 -8.21 -2.49
N ALA A 11 -4.12 -7.05 -2.67
CA ALA A 11 -5.07 -6.79 -3.75
C ALA A 11 -4.41 -6.41 -5.10
N GLY A 12 -3.07 -6.48 -5.22
CA GLY A 12 -2.34 -6.30 -6.47
C GLY A 12 -1.84 -4.88 -6.78
N GLY A 13 -1.74 -4.00 -5.78
CA GLY A 13 -1.29 -2.61 -6.04
C GLY A 13 0.13 -2.51 -6.57
N LEU A 14 1.05 -3.35 -6.10
CA LEU A 14 2.43 -3.39 -6.59
C LEU A 14 2.51 -4.00 -7.99
N SER A 15 1.75 -5.09 -8.24
CA SER A 15 1.58 -5.69 -9.57
C SER A 15 1.05 -4.68 -10.59
N LEU A 16 0.03 -3.88 -10.24
CA LEU A 16 -0.48 -2.85 -11.15
C LEU A 16 0.61 -1.85 -11.54
N GLY A 17 1.42 -1.40 -10.58
CA GLY A 17 2.56 -0.52 -10.87
C GLY A 17 3.60 -1.17 -11.79
N ALA A 18 3.91 -2.45 -11.58
CA ALA A 18 4.82 -3.22 -12.42
C ALA A 18 4.27 -3.43 -13.84
N GLU A 19 2.98 -3.74 -13.99
CA GLU A 19 2.30 -3.85 -15.31
C GLU A 19 2.30 -2.52 -16.05
N MET A 20 2.04 -1.40 -15.36
CA MET A 20 2.14 -0.05 -15.96
C MET A 20 3.57 0.28 -16.44
N ALA A 21 4.60 -0.33 -15.85
CA ALA A 21 6.00 -0.25 -16.26
C ALA A 21 6.37 -1.29 -17.36
N GLY A 22 5.41 -2.09 -17.85
CA GLY A 22 5.63 -3.07 -18.92
C GLY A 22 6.15 -4.43 -18.42
N VAL A 23 6.00 -4.77 -17.14
CA VAL A 23 6.31 -6.08 -16.60
C VAL A 23 5.10 -7.00 -16.74
N GLN A 24 5.32 -8.21 -17.23
CA GLN A 24 4.29 -9.25 -17.29
C GLN A 24 4.34 -10.10 -16.02
N ILE A 25 3.28 -10.06 -15.23
CA ILE A 25 3.24 -10.85 -13.99
C ILE A 25 2.90 -12.30 -14.32
N ARG A 26 3.81 -13.21 -13.99
CA ARG A 26 3.64 -14.64 -14.25
C ARG A 26 2.72 -15.28 -13.23
N PHE A 27 3.01 -15.08 -11.96
CA PHE A 27 2.14 -15.49 -10.85
C PHE A 27 2.27 -14.56 -9.67
N ALA A 28 1.26 -14.58 -8.81
CA ALA A 28 1.23 -13.87 -7.54
C ALA A 28 0.83 -14.81 -6.40
N VAL A 29 1.29 -14.54 -5.18
CA VAL A 29 0.97 -15.33 -3.98
C VAL A 29 0.31 -14.43 -2.95
N GLU A 30 -0.87 -14.83 -2.48
CA GLU A 30 -1.59 -14.17 -1.40
C GLU A 30 -2.37 -15.18 -0.57
N LYS A 31 -2.28 -15.07 0.76
CA LYS A 31 -2.95 -15.98 1.70
C LYS A 31 -4.39 -15.57 1.98
N ASP A 32 -4.65 -14.27 2.08
CA ASP A 32 -6.00 -13.77 2.36
C ASP A 32 -6.92 -13.95 1.17
N LYS A 33 -8.03 -14.66 1.39
CA LYS A 33 -9.00 -14.99 0.34
C LYS A 33 -9.57 -13.74 -0.34
N SER A 34 -9.97 -12.72 0.44
CA SER A 34 -10.62 -11.53 -0.10
C SER A 34 -9.65 -10.68 -0.93
N ALA A 35 -8.38 -10.61 -0.49
CA ALA A 35 -7.32 -9.95 -1.23
C ALA A 35 -7.00 -10.68 -2.52
N ALA A 36 -6.87 -12.02 -2.50
CA ALA A 36 -6.62 -12.85 -3.67
C ALA A 36 -7.77 -12.79 -4.69
N GLU A 37 -9.04 -12.79 -4.25
CA GLU A 37 -10.20 -12.58 -5.12
C GLU A 37 -10.16 -11.20 -5.80
N THR A 38 -9.83 -10.15 -5.05
CA THR A 38 -9.67 -8.79 -5.59
C THR A 38 -8.51 -8.72 -6.59
N TYR A 39 -7.39 -9.36 -6.28
CA TYR A 39 -6.24 -9.47 -7.17
C TYR A 39 -6.65 -10.14 -8.50
N SER A 40 -7.26 -11.33 -8.43
CA SER A 40 -7.68 -12.10 -9.62
C SER A 40 -8.64 -11.32 -10.51
N TYR A 41 -9.52 -10.52 -9.91
CA TYR A 41 -10.44 -9.66 -10.65
C TYR A 41 -9.70 -8.54 -11.42
N ASN A 42 -8.71 -7.93 -10.79
CA ASN A 42 -7.97 -6.81 -11.38
C ASN A 42 -6.83 -7.24 -12.31
N HIS A 43 -6.29 -8.44 -12.13
CA HIS A 43 -5.16 -9.00 -12.88
C HIS A 43 -5.53 -10.35 -13.53
N PRO A 44 -6.47 -10.37 -14.49
CA PRO A 44 -7.04 -11.61 -15.04
C PRO A 44 -6.02 -12.46 -15.83
N ASN A 45 -4.89 -11.89 -16.21
CA ASN A 45 -3.83 -12.57 -16.96
C ASN A 45 -2.73 -13.15 -16.04
N THR A 46 -2.82 -12.96 -14.74
CA THR A 46 -1.84 -13.44 -13.75
C THR A 46 -2.37 -14.69 -13.06
N LEU A 47 -1.53 -15.72 -12.91
CA LEU A 47 -1.87 -16.87 -12.07
C LEU A 47 -1.84 -16.48 -10.61
N MET A 48 -3.00 -16.41 -9.95
CA MET A 48 -3.09 -16.18 -8.52
C MET A 48 -3.00 -17.50 -7.75
N LEU A 49 -2.01 -17.62 -6.87
CA LEU A 49 -1.83 -18.72 -5.93
C LEU A 49 -2.35 -18.26 -4.56
N GLN A 50 -3.62 -18.61 -4.27
CA GLN A 50 -4.22 -18.31 -2.97
C GLN A 50 -3.81 -19.38 -1.95
N ASP A 51 -2.66 -19.22 -1.34
CA ASP A 51 -2.11 -20.17 -0.35
C ASP A 51 -1.13 -19.46 0.61
N ASP A 52 -0.73 -20.19 1.66
CA ASP A 52 0.39 -19.78 2.50
C ASP A 52 1.68 -19.91 1.71
N ILE A 53 2.51 -18.85 1.75
CA ILE A 53 3.77 -18.79 0.99
C ILE A 53 4.73 -19.94 1.30
N HIS A 54 4.67 -20.50 2.52
CA HIS A 54 5.47 -21.66 2.92
C HIS A 54 5.17 -22.94 2.12
N ASN A 55 3.96 -23.04 1.56
CA ASN A 55 3.52 -24.18 0.75
C ASN A 55 3.93 -24.05 -0.72
N ILE A 56 4.36 -22.88 -1.17
CA ILE A 56 4.63 -22.60 -2.57
C ILE A 56 6.09 -22.92 -2.90
N LYS A 57 6.29 -23.77 -3.91
CA LYS A 57 7.56 -24.02 -4.56
C LYS A 57 7.61 -23.17 -5.84
N PRO A 58 8.33 -22.04 -5.85
CA PRO A 58 8.20 -21.07 -6.93
C PRO A 58 8.62 -21.60 -8.30
N ASN A 59 9.56 -22.56 -8.33
CA ASN A 59 10.03 -23.19 -9.57
C ASN A 59 8.93 -24.00 -10.30
N ASP A 60 7.86 -24.43 -9.60
CA ASP A 60 6.77 -25.19 -10.22
C ASP A 60 5.87 -24.27 -11.09
N TYR A 61 5.94 -22.93 -10.91
CA TYR A 61 5.05 -21.97 -11.54
C TYR A 61 5.74 -20.99 -12.48
N ILE A 62 7.06 -20.87 -12.44
CA ILE A 62 7.79 -19.85 -13.22
C ILE A 62 7.83 -20.21 -14.71
N GLY A 63 7.91 -21.48 -15.07
CA GLY A 63 8.04 -21.93 -16.46
C GLY A 63 9.31 -21.45 -17.14
N ASP A 64 9.28 -21.41 -18.48
CA ASP A 64 10.43 -20.96 -19.29
C ASP A 64 10.73 -19.46 -19.10
N ARG A 65 12.02 -19.14 -19.00
CA ARG A 65 12.53 -17.80 -18.75
C ARG A 65 13.28 -17.28 -19.99
N ASN A 66 12.54 -16.58 -20.86
CA ASN A 66 13.12 -15.97 -22.07
C ASN A 66 13.30 -14.44 -21.93
N ALA A 67 13.18 -13.92 -20.71
CA ALA A 67 13.29 -12.50 -20.41
C ALA A 67 13.78 -12.29 -18.96
N PRO A 68 14.28 -11.10 -18.61
CA PRO A 68 14.67 -10.79 -17.24
C PRO A 68 13.52 -11.03 -16.25
N LEU A 69 13.86 -11.60 -15.10
CA LEU A 69 12.92 -11.90 -14.01
C LEU A 69 13.08 -10.89 -12.88
N ILE A 70 11.94 -10.43 -12.39
CA ILE A 70 11.85 -9.55 -11.23
C ILE A 70 10.96 -10.22 -10.17
N VAL A 71 11.48 -10.44 -8.98
CA VAL A 71 10.69 -10.86 -7.80
C VAL A 71 10.43 -9.63 -6.94
N PHE A 72 9.18 -9.36 -6.64
CA PHE A 72 8.82 -8.22 -5.79
C PHE A 72 7.71 -8.57 -4.80
N GLY A 73 7.58 -7.74 -3.75
CA GLY A 73 6.55 -7.92 -2.75
C GLY A 73 6.82 -7.18 -1.44
N GLY A 74 5.81 -7.17 -0.58
CA GLY A 74 5.87 -6.55 0.73
C GLY A 74 5.53 -7.53 1.85
N PRO A 75 6.49 -8.31 2.37
CA PRO A 75 6.22 -9.24 3.45
C PRO A 75 5.65 -8.52 4.67
N PRO A 76 4.62 -9.08 5.34
CA PRO A 76 3.99 -8.44 6.48
C PRO A 76 4.99 -8.21 7.62
N CYS A 77 5.04 -6.97 8.10
CA CYS A 77 5.86 -6.57 9.24
C CYS A 77 4.99 -6.16 10.42
N GLN A 78 4.13 -7.05 10.89
CA GLN A 78 3.23 -6.73 12.01
C GLN A 78 3.98 -6.39 13.30
N GLY A 79 5.18 -6.95 13.50
CA GLY A 79 6.08 -6.59 14.59
C GLY A 79 6.81 -5.26 14.41
N PHE A 80 6.93 -4.75 13.18
CA PHE A 80 7.72 -3.56 12.85
C PHE A 80 6.87 -2.28 12.67
N SER A 81 5.54 -2.39 12.57
CA SER A 81 4.68 -1.23 12.35
C SER A 81 4.64 -0.31 13.59
N LEU A 82 4.91 0.98 13.39
CA LEU A 82 4.79 2.00 14.44
C LEU A 82 3.36 2.14 14.99
N SER A 83 2.35 1.74 14.21
CA SER A 83 0.94 1.79 14.58
C SER A 83 0.48 0.60 15.42
N ASN A 84 1.25 -0.48 15.46
CA ASN A 84 0.86 -1.73 16.13
C ASN A 84 1.77 -2.05 17.32
N THR A 85 1.52 -1.37 18.44
CA THR A 85 2.31 -1.55 19.66
C THR A 85 2.05 -2.88 20.39
N LYS A 86 0.93 -3.57 20.09
CA LYS A 86 0.51 -4.79 20.81
C LYS A 86 1.21 -6.07 20.33
N THR A 87 1.58 -6.12 19.04
CA THR A 87 2.21 -7.31 18.43
C THR A 87 3.72 -7.15 18.20
N ARG A 88 4.29 -6.09 18.73
CA ARG A 88 5.70 -5.72 18.59
C ARG A 88 6.55 -6.57 19.53
N ASN A 89 6.81 -7.82 19.19
CA ASN A 89 7.70 -8.70 19.93
C ASN A 89 8.54 -9.57 18.97
N LYS A 90 9.69 -10.06 19.47
CA LYS A 90 10.63 -10.90 18.69
C LYS A 90 10.06 -12.28 18.34
N GLN A 91 9.01 -12.72 19.02
CA GLN A 91 8.41 -14.07 18.86
C GLN A 91 7.22 -14.08 17.91
N ASN A 92 6.90 -12.92 17.26
CA ASN A 92 5.83 -12.87 16.27
C ASN A 92 6.25 -13.65 15.02
N PRO A 93 5.53 -14.71 14.62
CA PRO A 93 5.87 -15.51 13.44
C PRO A 93 5.88 -14.72 12.13
N ASN A 94 5.21 -13.58 12.08
CA ASN A 94 5.25 -12.70 10.90
C ASN A 94 6.57 -11.94 10.74
N ASN A 95 7.44 -11.95 11.76
CA ASN A 95 8.77 -11.33 11.65
C ASN A 95 9.74 -12.18 10.81
N THR A 96 9.42 -13.47 10.59
CA THR A 96 10.24 -14.40 9.79
C THR A 96 9.78 -14.50 8.32
N LEU A 97 8.67 -13.83 7.95
CA LEU A 97 8.16 -13.89 6.57
C LEU A 97 9.10 -13.24 5.54
N PHE A 98 10.05 -12.39 5.96
CA PHE A 98 11.12 -11.97 5.07
C PHE A 98 12.02 -13.13 4.62
N GLU A 99 12.16 -14.18 5.44
CA GLU A 99 12.93 -15.39 5.09
C GLU A 99 12.30 -16.10 3.88
N GLU A 100 10.97 -16.07 3.78
CA GLU A 100 10.28 -16.60 2.61
C GLU A 100 10.54 -15.75 1.36
N PHE A 101 10.66 -14.44 1.51
CA PHE A 101 11.09 -13.59 0.39
C PHE A 101 12.51 -13.95 -0.06
N VAL A 102 13.44 -14.11 0.88
CA VAL A 102 14.81 -14.53 0.61
C VAL A 102 14.84 -15.91 -0.06
N ARG A 103 14.01 -16.86 0.39
CA ARG A 103 13.88 -18.20 -0.22
C ARG A 103 13.42 -18.10 -1.68
N PHE A 104 12.39 -17.29 -1.98
CA PHE A 104 11.94 -17.08 -3.37
C PHE A 104 13.04 -16.49 -4.26
N VAL A 105 13.80 -15.54 -3.75
CA VAL A 105 14.94 -14.96 -4.47
C VAL A 105 16.05 -16.01 -4.68
N SER A 106 16.35 -16.83 -3.68
CA SER A 106 17.33 -17.92 -3.77
C SER A 106 16.92 -19.00 -4.78
N ASP A 107 15.62 -19.40 -4.76
CA ASP A 107 15.10 -20.47 -5.62
C ASP A 107 14.98 -20.03 -7.09
N LEU A 108 14.45 -18.82 -7.30
CA LEU A 108 14.18 -18.28 -8.64
C LEU A 108 15.40 -17.61 -9.28
N LYS A 109 16.35 -17.14 -8.49
CA LYS A 109 17.53 -16.38 -8.95
C LYS A 109 17.15 -15.27 -9.95
N PRO A 110 16.29 -14.32 -9.55
CA PRO A 110 15.85 -13.25 -10.45
C PRO A 110 17.01 -12.32 -10.82
N ASP A 111 16.89 -11.62 -11.95
CA ASP A 111 17.84 -10.57 -12.33
C ASP A 111 17.75 -9.37 -11.37
N TRP A 112 16.52 -9.12 -10.87
CA TRP A 112 16.22 -8.05 -9.93
C TRP A 112 15.22 -8.51 -8.87
N PHE A 113 15.33 -7.94 -7.67
CA PHE A 113 14.24 -8.02 -6.69
C PHE A 113 13.88 -6.63 -6.15
N VAL A 114 12.62 -6.48 -5.71
CA VAL A 114 12.11 -5.28 -5.03
C VAL A 114 11.39 -5.70 -3.77
N PHE A 115 11.99 -5.43 -2.63
CA PHE A 115 11.44 -5.67 -1.31
C PHE A 115 10.84 -4.37 -0.76
N GLU A 116 9.52 -4.35 -0.51
CA GLU A 116 8.82 -3.19 0.05
C GLU A 116 8.51 -3.41 1.52
N ASN A 117 8.54 -2.33 2.31
CA ASN A 117 8.07 -2.40 3.68
C ASN A 117 7.62 -1.03 4.22
N VAL A 118 7.08 -1.02 5.45
CA VAL A 118 6.75 0.22 6.16
C VAL A 118 8.03 0.91 6.67
N GLU A 119 8.00 2.25 6.81
CA GLU A 119 9.14 3.02 7.35
C GLU A 119 9.62 2.49 8.72
N GLY A 120 8.70 1.95 9.54
CA GLY A 120 9.03 1.37 10.84
C GLY A 120 10.02 0.22 10.80
N PHE A 121 10.17 -0.44 9.65
CA PHE A 121 11.15 -1.51 9.41
C PHE A 121 12.58 -1.02 9.65
N LEU A 122 12.94 0.18 9.19
CA LEU A 122 14.28 0.76 9.40
C LEU A 122 14.64 1.01 10.86
N ARG A 123 13.63 1.19 11.72
CA ARG A 123 13.83 1.55 13.12
C ARG A 123 13.66 0.38 14.07
N PHE A 124 13.19 -0.74 13.54
CA PHE A 124 13.02 -1.94 14.34
C PHE A 124 14.39 -2.46 14.79
N GLU A 125 14.51 -2.81 16.06
CA GLU A 125 15.76 -3.24 16.70
C GLU A 125 16.94 -2.33 16.37
N LYS A 126 16.71 -1.01 16.32
CA LYS A 126 17.74 0.00 15.98
C LYS A 126 18.35 -0.15 14.58
N GLY A 127 17.67 -0.84 13.66
CA GLY A 127 18.12 -1.09 12.30
C GLY A 127 18.75 -2.47 12.08
N GLU A 128 18.99 -3.25 13.13
CA GLU A 128 19.60 -4.59 13.04
C GLU A 128 18.86 -5.51 12.07
N THR A 129 17.51 -5.50 12.11
CA THR A 129 16.71 -6.34 11.19
C THR A 129 16.90 -5.95 9.72
N ARG A 130 16.99 -4.65 9.42
CA ARG A 130 17.27 -4.17 8.06
C ARG A 130 18.63 -4.65 7.57
N ASP A 131 19.64 -4.59 8.42
CA ASP A 131 21.01 -4.99 8.07
C ASP A 131 21.11 -6.51 7.87
N ILE A 132 20.39 -7.30 8.69
CA ILE A 132 20.30 -8.77 8.51
C ILE A 132 19.64 -9.10 7.16
N VAL A 133 18.50 -8.49 6.83
CA VAL A 133 17.80 -8.74 5.56
C VAL A 133 18.67 -8.36 4.37
N LYS A 134 19.35 -7.22 4.45
CA LYS A 134 20.27 -6.77 3.41
C LYS A 134 21.41 -7.77 3.23
N GLN A 135 22.04 -8.22 4.32
CA GLN A 135 23.13 -9.19 4.29
C GLN A 135 22.70 -10.52 3.66
N CYS A 136 21.47 -11.00 3.95
CA CYS A 136 20.96 -12.23 3.31
C CYS A 136 20.96 -12.13 1.78
N PHE A 137 20.61 -10.97 1.22
CA PHE A 137 20.63 -10.79 -0.24
C PHE A 137 22.04 -10.58 -0.79
N GLU A 138 22.90 -9.88 -0.06
CA GLU A 138 24.32 -9.73 -0.43
C GLU A 138 25.05 -11.08 -0.43
N ASP A 139 24.74 -11.96 0.53
CA ASP A 139 25.27 -13.35 0.59
C ASP A 139 24.79 -14.21 -0.59
N LEU A 140 23.61 -13.90 -1.17
CA LEU A 140 23.13 -14.50 -2.42
C LEU A 140 23.79 -13.91 -3.68
N GLY A 141 24.68 -12.93 -3.53
CA GLY A 141 25.42 -12.30 -4.63
C GLY A 141 24.75 -11.08 -5.25
N TYR A 142 23.72 -10.49 -4.62
CA TYR A 142 23.07 -9.29 -5.11
C TYR A 142 23.79 -8.03 -4.68
N THR A 143 23.86 -7.05 -5.58
CA THR A 143 24.20 -5.66 -5.22
C THR A 143 22.93 -4.97 -4.76
N VAL A 144 22.90 -4.46 -3.52
CA VAL A 144 21.67 -4.03 -2.85
C VAL A 144 21.72 -2.55 -2.48
N ASN A 145 20.73 -1.79 -2.95
CA ASN A 145 20.47 -0.40 -2.57
C ASN A 145 19.11 -0.28 -1.87
N ASP A 146 19.01 0.63 -0.92
CA ASP A 146 17.77 0.84 -0.19
C ASP A 146 17.52 2.31 0.17
N THR A 147 16.25 2.71 0.25
CA THR A 147 15.82 4.06 0.60
C THR A 147 14.38 4.10 1.11
N ILE A 148 13.98 5.27 1.62
CA ILE A 148 12.57 5.59 1.85
C ILE A 148 12.07 6.46 0.70
N LEU A 149 10.98 6.04 0.06
CA LEU A 149 10.24 6.84 -0.90
C LEU A 149 8.95 7.38 -0.25
N ILE A 150 8.61 8.62 -0.58
CA ILE A 150 7.39 9.29 -0.12
C ILE A 150 6.44 9.38 -1.31
N ALA A 151 5.31 8.69 -1.26
CA ALA A 151 4.40 8.57 -2.40
C ALA A 151 3.97 9.92 -2.99
N SER A 152 3.79 10.95 -2.14
CA SER A 152 3.44 12.30 -2.60
C SER A 152 4.51 12.95 -3.47
N ASP A 153 5.78 12.57 -3.32
CA ASP A 153 6.89 13.09 -4.14
C ASP A 153 6.87 12.54 -5.57
N TYR A 154 6.03 11.52 -5.83
CA TYR A 154 5.89 10.84 -7.11
C TYR A 154 4.50 11.02 -7.75
N GLY A 155 3.74 12.02 -7.30
CA GLY A 155 2.43 12.34 -7.87
C GLY A 155 1.27 11.51 -7.33
N VAL A 156 1.42 10.89 -6.16
CA VAL A 156 0.32 10.24 -5.43
C VAL A 156 -0.27 11.24 -4.43
N PRO A 157 -1.59 11.46 -4.37
CA PRO A 157 -2.21 12.45 -3.47
C PRO A 157 -2.26 11.98 -2.01
N GLN A 158 -1.22 11.28 -1.56
CA GLN A 158 -1.09 10.76 -0.20
C GLN A 158 0.35 10.84 0.29
N HIS A 159 0.55 11.43 1.47
CA HIS A 159 1.83 11.41 2.16
C HIS A 159 2.00 10.04 2.83
N ARG A 160 2.70 9.13 2.14
CA ARG A 160 2.90 7.74 2.54
C ARG A 160 4.36 7.35 2.36
N ASN A 161 5.05 7.13 3.47
CA ASN A 161 6.43 6.69 3.47
C ASN A 161 6.50 5.17 3.32
N ARG A 162 7.36 4.71 2.40
CA ARG A 162 7.64 3.30 2.20
C ARG A 162 9.13 3.07 2.04
N TYR A 163 9.59 2.06 2.73
CA TYR A 163 10.94 1.55 2.57
C TYR A 163 10.98 0.63 1.35
N PHE A 164 12.00 0.81 0.52
CA PHE A 164 12.31 -0.05 -0.60
C PHE A 164 13.75 -0.49 -0.53
N MET A 165 13.98 -1.78 -0.77
CA MET A 165 15.27 -2.39 -0.99
C MET A 165 15.24 -3.05 -2.35
N VAL A 166 16.19 -2.70 -3.22
CA VAL A 166 16.28 -3.21 -4.59
C VAL A 166 17.62 -3.90 -4.75
N GLY A 167 17.63 -5.11 -5.29
CA GLY A 167 18.83 -5.85 -5.56
C GLY A 167 18.97 -6.29 -7.02
N SER A 168 20.19 -6.23 -7.53
CA SER A 168 20.61 -6.67 -8.86
C SER A 168 21.58 -7.84 -8.78
N ALA A 169 21.31 -8.91 -9.52
CA ALA A 169 22.22 -10.06 -9.67
C ALA A 169 23.44 -9.75 -10.55
N ASN A 170 23.41 -8.66 -11.32
CA ASN A 170 24.42 -8.32 -12.32
C ASN A 170 25.45 -7.29 -11.83
N GLY A 171 25.51 -7.00 -10.52
CA GLY A 171 26.41 -6.02 -9.96
C GLY A 171 26.08 -4.56 -10.30
N ILE A 172 24.88 -4.31 -10.81
CA ILE A 172 24.41 -2.97 -11.17
C ILE A 172 23.85 -2.31 -9.91
N GLU A 173 24.36 -1.14 -9.57
CA GLU A 173 23.79 -0.31 -8.52
C GLU A 173 22.49 0.32 -9.01
N PHE A 174 21.38 0.12 -8.28
CA PHE A 174 20.09 0.67 -8.65
C PHE A 174 20.00 2.14 -8.23
N GLU A 175 19.71 3.01 -9.17
CA GLU A 175 19.43 4.43 -8.88
C GLU A 175 17.93 4.64 -8.70
N PHE A 176 17.54 5.10 -7.52
CA PHE A 176 16.14 5.42 -7.24
C PHE A 176 15.68 6.64 -8.06
N PRO A 177 14.42 6.66 -8.52
CA PRO A 177 13.92 7.72 -9.37
C PRO A 177 13.93 9.08 -8.64
N GLU A 178 14.23 10.14 -9.37
CA GLU A 178 14.13 11.50 -8.87
C GLU A 178 12.68 11.87 -8.53
N LYS A 179 12.53 12.76 -7.53
CA LYS A 179 11.22 13.29 -7.15
C LYS A 179 10.59 14.07 -8.30
N LYS A 180 9.30 13.87 -8.49
CA LYS A 180 8.52 14.67 -9.46
C LYS A 180 8.18 16.04 -8.86
N ASN A 181 8.29 17.10 -9.66
CA ASN A 181 7.86 18.45 -9.26
C ASN A 181 6.32 18.64 -9.36
N VAL A 182 5.56 17.60 -9.05
CA VAL A 182 4.09 17.60 -9.11
C VAL A 182 3.56 17.04 -7.80
N MET A 183 2.71 17.83 -7.13
CA MET A 183 2.03 17.40 -5.91
C MET A 183 0.53 17.53 -6.09
N TYR A 184 -0.19 16.42 -5.98
CA TYR A 184 -1.65 16.39 -6.02
C TYR A 184 -2.22 16.38 -4.60
N SER A 185 -3.32 17.10 -4.45
CA SER A 185 -4.05 17.25 -3.19
C SER A 185 -5.25 16.29 -3.10
N VAL A 186 -5.89 16.27 -1.93
CA VAL A 186 -7.17 15.57 -1.72
C VAL A 186 -8.23 16.10 -2.68
N GLU A 187 -8.32 17.43 -2.88
CA GLU A 187 -9.30 18.01 -3.82
C GLU A 187 -9.05 17.58 -5.26
N ASP A 188 -7.77 17.49 -5.69
CA ASP A 188 -7.42 17.00 -7.02
C ASP A 188 -7.83 15.54 -7.22
N ALA A 189 -7.75 14.73 -6.15
CA ALA A 189 -8.02 13.30 -6.21
C ALA A 189 -9.51 12.95 -6.18
N ILE A 190 -10.29 13.62 -5.31
CA ILE A 190 -11.67 13.23 -5.02
C ILE A 190 -12.69 14.38 -5.15
N GLY A 191 -12.28 15.59 -5.51
CA GLY A 191 -13.14 16.77 -5.57
C GLY A 191 -14.19 16.74 -6.68
N ASP A 192 -14.10 15.80 -7.61
CA ASP A 192 -15.10 15.58 -8.67
C ASP A 192 -15.99 14.34 -8.42
N LEU A 193 -15.75 13.59 -7.34
CA LEU A 193 -16.59 12.46 -6.94
C LEU A 193 -17.95 12.94 -6.41
N PRO A 194 -18.99 12.08 -6.45
CA PRO A 194 -20.31 12.43 -5.91
C PRO A 194 -20.25 12.71 -4.40
N VAL A 195 -21.07 13.65 -3.94
CA VAL A 195 -21.24 13.89 -2.50
C VAL A 195 -22.21 12.85 -1.94
N LEU A 196 -21.74 12.12 -0.93
CA LEU A 196 -22.51 11.03 -0.34
C LEU A 196 -23.18 11.44 0.96
N LYS A 197 -24.36 10.88 1.23
CA LYS A 197 -25.08 11.05 2.49
C LYS A 197 -24.75 9.94 3.46
N ASN A 198 -24.94 10.21 4.75
CA ASN A 198 -24.73 9.21 5.80
C ASN A 198 -25.55 7.93 5.53
N GLY A 199 -24.88 6.79 5.45
CA GLY A 199 -25.52 5.49 5.18
C GLY A 199 -25.98 5.28 3.74
N GLN A 200 -25.52 6.09 2.78
CA GLN A 200 -25.85 5.91 1.37
C GLN A 200 -25.20 4.63 0.83
N MET A 201 -26.00 3.85 0.09
CA MET A 201 -25.59 2.52 -0.44
C MET A 201 -25.77 2.44 -1.96
N GLU A 202 -25.67 3.56 -2.66
CA GLU A 202 -25.76 3.61 -4.12
C GLU A 202 -24.37 3.40 -4.72
N ASP A 203 -24.15 2.25 -5.37
CA ASP A 203 -22.84 1.92 -5.90
C ASP A 203 -22.43 2.84 -7.06
N VAL A 204 -23.27 3.00 -8.08
CA VAL A 204 -22.92 3.68 -9.34
C VAL A 204 -23.55 5.06 -9.41
N MET A 205 -22.73 6.10 -9.37
CA MET A 205 -23.17 7.50 -9.39
C MET A 205 -22.46 8.31 -10.48
N SER A 206 -23.08 9.45 -10.85
CA SER A 206 -22.46 10.41 -11.77
C SER A 206 -21.39 11.22 -11.05
N TYR A 207 -20.29 11.50 -11.74
CA TYR A 207 -19.32 12.49 -11.27
C TYR A 207 -19.95 13.89 -11.15
N ARG A 208 -19.48 14.69 -10.20
CA ARG A 208 -19.94 16.09 -10.01
C ARG A 208 -19.54 17.02 -11.14
N LYS A 209 -18.39 16.73 -11.78
CA LYS A 209 -17.85 17.52 -12.89
C LYS A 209 -17.76 16.67 -14.15
N PRO A 210 -18.15 17.17 -15.32
CA PRO A 210 -17.85 16.49 -16.59
C PRO A 210 -16.34 16.34 -16.78
N LEU A 211 -15.91 15.31 -17.53
CA LEU A 211 -14.50 14.99 -17.71
C LEU A 211 -13.65 16.18 -18.20
N ALA A 212 -14.21 16.99 -19.13
CA ALA A 212 -13.53 18.16 -19.67
C ALA A 212 -13.25 19.27 -18.62
N LYS A 213 -13.99 19.27 -17.50
CA LYS A 213 -13.84 20.23 -16.37
C LYS A 213 -13.16 19.59 -15.15
N ALA A 214 -12.79 18.33 -15.20
CA ALA A 214 -12.05 17.64 -14.14
C ALA A 214 -10.57 18.10 -14.15
N GLY A 215 -9.95 18.08 -12.97
CA GLY A 215 -8.51 18.33 -12.84
C GLY A 215 -7.67 17.25 -13.54
N GLU A 216 -6.39 17.51 -13.73
CA GLU A 216 -5.46 16.60 -14.43
C GLU A 216 -5.45 15.21 -13.78
N TYR A 217 -5.24 15.13 -12.46
CA TYR A 217 -5.24 13.87 -11.73
C TYR A 217 -6.56 13.11 -11.85
N ALA A 218 -7.70 13.81 -11.66
CA ALA A 218 -9.02 13.21 -11.81
C ALA A 218 -9.27 12.68 -13.24
N ARG A 219 -8.80 13.40 -14.29
CA ARG A 219 -8.89 12.93 -15.69
C ARG A 219 -8.09 11.65 -15.89
N LEU A 220 -6.88 11.58 -15.34
CA LEU A 220 -6.03 10.38 -15.40
C LEU A 220 -6.71 9.19 -14.73
N MET A 221 -7.25 9.37 -13.52
CA MET A 221 -7.92 8.30 -12.77
C MET A 221 -9.25 7.86 -13.38
N ARG A 222 -9.93 8.76 -14.10
CA ARG A 222 -11.22 8.47 -14.77
C ARG A 222 -11.08 7.88 -16.16
N GLN A 223 -9.87 7.60 -16.61
CA GLN A 223 -9.62 7.04 -17.95
C GLN A 223 -10.45 5.76 -18.15
N GLY A 224 -11.32 5.75 -19.16
CA GLY A 224 -12.25 4.65 -19.44
C GLY A 224 -13.50 4.58 -18.56
N SER A 225 -13.61 5.38 -17.48
CA SER A 225 -14.74 5.36 -16.56
C SER A 225 -15.70 6.54 -16.80
N ARG A 226 -16.99 6.24 -17.02
CA ARG A 226 -18.06 7.24 -17.18
C ARG A 226 -18.83 7.53 -15.88
N LYS A 227 -18.71 6.67 -14.89
CA LYS A 227 -19.43 6.73 -13.62
C LYS A 227 -18.45 6.43 -12.47
N ALA A 228 -18.71 7.07 -11.33
CA ALA A 228 -18.07 6.70 -10.08
C ALA A 228 -18.76 5.45 -9.52
N THR A 229 -17.97 4.48 -9.06
CA THR A 229 -18.45 3.22 -8.46
C THR A 229 -18.00 3.11 -7.01
N GLN A 230 -18.51 2.12 -6.29
CA GLN A 230 -18.17 1.84 -4.88
C GLN A 230 -18.54 3.01 -3.93
N ASN A 231 -19.64 3.69 -4.24
CA ASN A 231 -20.11 4.84 -3.47
C ASN A 231 -20.89 4.39 -2.20
N TYR A 232 -20.22 3.66 -1.31
CA TYR A 232 -20.81 3.18 -0.06
C TYR A 232 -20.36 4.01 1.12
N VAL A 233 -21.29 4.40 1.99
CA VAL A 233 -21.01 5.13 3.22
C VAL A 233 -21.60 4.39 4.41
N SER A 234 -20.76 4.10 5.39
CA SER A 234 -21.20 3.54 6.67
C SER A 234 -22.24 4.46 7.33
N ARG A 235 -23.28 3.87 7.89
CA ARG A 235 -24.27 4.62 8.65
C ARG A 235 -23.72 4.94 10.04
N ASN A 236 -23.41 6.20 10.25
CA ASN A 236 -22.99 6.72 11.55
C ASN A 236 -24.21 7.10 12.38
N ALA A 237 -24.15 6.86 13.70
CA ALA A 237 -25.15 7.31 14.65
C ALA A 237 -25.14 8.85 14.79
N ASP A 238 -26.27 9.43 15.21
CA ASP A 238 -26.45 10.88 15.28
C ASP A 238 -25.40 11.58 16.16
N TYR A 239 -25.00 10.99 17.28
CA TYR A 239 -23.96 11.53 18.13
C TYR A 239 -22.58 11.60 17.43
N VAL A 240 -22.30 10.72 16.46
CA VAL A 240 -21.07 10.74 15.65
C VAL A 240 -21.15 11.88 14.64
N LEU A 241 -22.33 12.08 14.01
CA LEU A 241 -22.55 13.20 13.09
C LEU A 241 -22.42 14.54 13.82
N GLU A 242 -22.90 14.63 15.06
CA GLU A 242 -22.73 15.82 15.89
C GLU A 242 -21.24 16.13 16.12
N ARG A 243 -20.41 15.12 16.45
CA ARG A 243 -18.95 15.26 16.61
C ARG A 243 -18.27 15.82 15.38
N TYR A 244 -18.69 15.41 14.17
CA TYR A 244 -18.08 15.89 12.93
C TYR A 244 -18.21 17.39 12.73
N LYS A 245 -19.20 18.05 13.31
CA LYS A 245 -19.40 19.51 13.20
C LYS A 245 -18.28 20.32 13.85
N TYR A 246 -17.62 19.76 14.87
CA TYR A 246 -16.54 20.41 15.61
C TYR A 246 -15.15 20.23 14.99
N ILE A 247 -15.03 19.42 13.96
CA ILE A 247 -13.72 19.06 13.40
C ILE A 247 -13.51 19.83 12.10
N ALA A 248 -12.68 20.86 12.12
CA ALA A 248 -12.27 21.56 10.92
C ALA A 248 -11.20 20.74 10.13
N GLN A 249 -10.90 21.16 8.89
CA GLN A 249 -9.84 20.54 8.09
C GLN A 249 -8.51 20.50 8.84
N GLY A 250 -7.84 19.36 8.82
CA GLY A 250 -6.57 19.13 9.52
C GLY A 250 -6.71 18.78 11.00
N GLN A 251 -7.89 18.98 11.60
CA GLN A 251 -8.17 18.64 13.00
C GLN A 251 -8.58 17.16 13.16
N ASN A 252 -8.70 16.73 14.41
CA ASN A 252 -9.10 15.39 14.81
C ASN A 252 -9.99 15.43 16.07
N TRP A 253 -10.20 14.29 16.71
CA TRP A 253 -11.02 14.13 17.90
C TRP A 253 -10.73 15.15 19.02
N ARG A 254 -9.53 15.75 19.10
CA ARG A 254 -9.17 16.75 20.12
C ARG A 254 -9.97 18.04 20.00
N ALA A 255 -10.52 18.31 18.82
CA ALA A 255 -11.40 19.48 18.60
C ALA A 255 -12.84 19.24 19.09
N ILE A 256 -13.21 18.00 19.42
CA ILE A 256 -14.55 17.66 19.90
C ILE A 256 -14.67 18.02 21.38
N PRO A 257 -15.75 18.73 21.79
CA PRO A 257 -15.99 19.03 23.19
C PRO A 257 -15.96 17.78 24.07
N PRO A 258 -15.38 17.87 25.28
CA PRO A 258 -15.25 16.74 26.20
C PRO A 258 -16.54 15.98 26.50
N GLU A 259 -17.64 16.70 26.66
CA GLU A 259 -18.97 16.18 26.95
C GLU A 259 -19.51 15.26 25.85
N LEU A 260 -19.12 15.50 24.58
CA LEU A 260 -19.50 14.66 23.47
C LEU A 260 -18.63 13.40 23.31
N MET A 261 -17.56 13.28 24.09
CA MET A 261 -16.60 12.17 24.05
C MET A 261 -16.74 11.22 25.26
N GLY A 262 -17.86 11.24 25.97
CA GLY A 262 -18.05 10.46 27.21
C GLY A 262 -17.92 8.94 27.09
N ASN A 263 -18.09 8.39 25.87
CA ASN A 263 -17.90 6.96 25.61
C ASN A 263 -16.42 6.55 25.36
N TYR A 264 -15.46 7.50 25.43
CA TYR A 264 -14.04 7.22 25.38
C TYR A 264 -13.45 7.23 26.79
N ALA A 265 -13.22 6.05 27.36
CA ALA A 265 -12.78 5.88 28.76
C ALA A 265 -11.39 6.50 29.05
N ASN A 266 -10.49 6.50 28.06
CA ASN A 266 -9.15 7.10 28.19
C ASN A 266 -8.80 7.93 26.96
N ARG A 267 -9.06 9.23 27.06
CA ARG A 267 -8.80 10.19 25.96
C ARG A 267 -7.31 10.40 25.69
N ASN A 268 -6.47 10.27 26.70
CA ASN A 268 -5.02 10.50 26.55
C ASN A 268 -4.35 9.42 25.68
N ASN A 269 -4.95 8.23 25.60
CA ASN A 269 -4.45 7.12 24.77
C ASN A 269 -5.14 7.01 23.40
N CYS A 270 -5.98 7.98 23.03
CA CYS A 270 -6.62 7.97 21.72
C CYS A 270 -5.62 8.29 20.61
N HIS A 271 -5.56 7.43 19.59
CA HIS A 271 -4.72 7.66 18.41
C HIS A 271 -5.13 8.95 17.68
N SER A 272 -4.14 9.73 17.23
CA SER A 272 -4.36 11.03 16.54
C SER A 272 -5.11 10.91 15.21
N GLY A 273 -5.19 9.72 14.62
CA GLY A 273 -5.94 9.43 13.41
C GLY A 273 -7.46 9.33 13.59
N ILE A 274 -7.94 9.17 14.85
CA ILE A 274 -9.39 9.09 15.12
C ILE A 274 -10.03 10.42 14.78
N TYR A 275 -11.14 10.39 14.02
CA TYR A 275 -11.86 11.58 13.54
C TYR A 275 -10.97 12.56 12.76
N LYS A 276 -9.88 12.11 12.14
CA LYS A 276 -9.01 13.00 11.37
C LYS A 276 -9.72 13.49 10.11
N ARG A 277 -9.95 14.82 10.00
CA ARG A 277 -10.45 15.44 8.78
C ARG A 277 -9.29 15.82 7.87
N LEU A 278 -9.34 15.39 6.62
CA LEU A 278 -8.34 15.71 5.61
C LEU A 278 -8.33 17.21 5.29
N VAL A 279 -7.21 17.68 4.74
CA VAL A 279 -7.04 19.06 4.25
C VAL A 279 -7.15 19.04 2.74
N ALA A 280 -8.13 19.77 2.19
CA ALA A 280 -8.47 19.67 0.77
C ALA A 280 -7.30 19.99 -0.17
N ASN A 281 -6.51 21.01 0.14
CA ASN A 281 -5.40 21.50 -0.67
C ASN A 281 -4.02 20.88 -0.32
N LYS A 282 -4.01 19.73 0.36
CA LYS A 282 -2.80 18.97 0.68
C LYS A 282 -2.97 17.50 0.31
N PRO A 283 -1.87 16.74 0.11
CA PRO A 283 -1.94 15.30 0.07
C PRO A 283 -2.59 14.74 1.34
N SER A 284 -3.32 13.64 1.21
CA SER A 284 -3.93 12.98 2.37
C SER A 284 -2.86 12.41 3.31
N VAL A 285 -3.19 12.24 4.57
CA VAL A 285 -2.47 11.32 5.45
C VAL A 285 -2.79 9.88 5.07
N VAL A 286 -2.00 8.91 5.55
CA VAL A 286 -2.30 7.49 5.36
C VAL A 286 -3.67 7.17 5.96
N ILE A 287 -4.56 6.60 5.15
CA ILE A 287 -5.87 6.11 5.58
C ILE A 287 -5.64 4.71 6.16
N SER A 288 -5.71 4.60 7.48
CA SER A 288 -5.36 3.38 8.19
C SER A 288 -6.55 2.44 8.43
N ASN A 289 -7.75 2.96 8.51
CA ASN A 289 -8.98 2.19 8.73
C ASN A 289 -10.20 3.03 8.33
N TYR A 290 -11.24 2.37 7.85
CA TYR A 290 -12.50 2.98 7.38
C TYR A 290 -13.57 3.13 8.46
N ARG A 291 -13.24 2.98 9.74
CA ARG A 291 -14.19 3.14 10.85
C ARG A 291 -14.66 4.56 10.99
#